data_2a97662006c8bbc6da7488369b082302
#
_entry.id   2a97662006c8bbc6da7488369b082302
#
_cell.length_a   1.000
_cell.length_b   1.000
_cell.length_c   1.000
_cell.angle_alpha   90.00
_cell.angle_beta   90.00
_cell.angle_gamma   90.00
#
_symmetry.space_group_name_H-M   'P 1'
#
loop_
_entity.id
_entity.type
_entity.pdbx_description
1 polymer ?
#
loop_
_entity_poly.entity_id
_entity_poly.type
_entity_poly.pdbx_seq_one_letter_code
_entity_poly.pdbx_strand_id
1 'polypeptide(L)'
;MKPCTDCVRKCGVNRPDTLTGEGTFGFCRCPRTPVVARAMLHRWEEPCISGKNGSGAVFFAGCNLRCVFCQNYEISSKVQGKEISVERLKEIYHELIARGAHNINLVTPGHYTEAILASLDEPLPVPVVYNSNGYDSLDSLHRLEGKIKIYLPDLKYSDNALALKYSHAPDYFETATAAIDEMFRQTGPYRMDDSGMLQSGVVVRHLILPGQIDNSLRVIDHIAHHFQPGDILFSLMRQYVPHGEIADFPELNRRVTDEEYELVEQYLFDSPIEDGFVQDEESASEEFIPDFDNSGV
;
A
#
# COMPACT_ATOMS: atom_id res chain seq x y z
N MET A 1 -20.66 11.00 19.20
CA MET A 1 -19.47 10.61 18.42
C MET A 1 -19.88 10.35 16.98
N LYS A 2 -19.07 10.73 16.00
CA LYS A 2 -19.40 10.55 14.56
C LYS A 2 -19.18 9.08 14.16
N PRO A 3 -20.12 8.40 13.46
CA PRO A 3 -19.93 7.05 12.95
C PRO A 3 -18.68 6.97 12.07
N CYS A 4 -17.93 5.85 12.15
CA CYS A 4 -16.71 5.65 11.36
C CYS A 4 -17.03 5.47 9.88
N THR A 5 -16.53 6.40 9.05
CA THR A 5 -16.63 6.37 7.58
C THR A 5 -15.28 6.67 6.93
N ASP A 6 -14.17 6.48 7.66
CA ASP A 6 -12.81 6.94 7.28
C ASP A 6 -12.20 6.14 6.12
N CYS A 7 -12.76 4.99 5.78
CA CYS A 7 -12.33 4.17 4.64
C CYS A 7 -13.53 3.58 3.89
N VAL A 8 -13.25 2.90 2.80
CA VAL A 8 -14.26 2.26 1.93
C VAL A 8 -15.22 1.31 2.67
N ARG A 9 -14.79 0.70 3.78
CA ARG A 9 -15.63 -0.20 4.60
C ARG A 9 -16.84 0.50 5.23
N LYS A 10 -16.76 1.82 5.47
CA LYS A 10 -17.85 2.62 6.07
C LYS A 10 -18.56 1.88 7.19
N CYS A 11 -17.81 1.35 8.16
CA CYS A 11 -18.30 0.44 9.19
C CYS A 11 -19.46 1.03 10.03
N GLY A 12 -19.59 2.36 10.11
CA GLY A 12 -20.65 3.04 10.85
C GLY A 12 -20.58 2.88 12.37
N VAL A 13 -19.54 2.22 12.88
CA VAL A 13 -19.36 1.98 14.31
C VAL A 13 -18.92 3.24 15.04
N ASN A 14 -19.18 3.29 16.34
CA ASN A 14 -18.57 4.28 17.22
C ASN A 14 -17.13 3.85 17.54
N ARG A 15 -16.20 4.21 16.65
CA ARG A 15 -14.79 3.84 16.75
C ARG A 15 -14.17 4.52 17.98
N PRO A 16 -13.49 3.76 18.89
CA PRO A 16 -12.86 4.34 20.08
C PRO A 16 -11.70 5.26 19.69
N ASP A 17 -11.37 6.21 20.55
CA ASP A 17 -10.23 7.10 20.33
C ASP A 17 -8.90 6.39 20.58
N THR A 18 -8.84 5.44 21.53
CA THR A 18 -7.64 4.67 21.90
C THR A 18 -7.93 3.17 21.87
N LEU A 19 -6.89 2.32 21.90
CA LEU A 19 -7.02 0.85 21.95
C LEU A 19 -7.77 0.34 23.18
N THR A 20 -7.71 1.08 24.30
CA THR A 20 -8.40 0.76 25.55
C THR A 20 -9.64 1.63 25.77
N GLY A 21 -9.99 2.48 24.81
CA GLY A 21 -11.11 3.41 24.89
C GLY A 21 -12.46 2.71 24.72
N GLU A 22 -13.53 3.40 25.16
CA GLU A 22 -14.90 2.92 24.98
C GLU A 22 -15.34 3.07 23.52
N GLY A 23 -15.95 2.04 22.96
CA GLY A 23 -16.47 2.04 21.60
C GLY A 23 -16.48 0.66 20.96
N THR A 24 -16.65 0.64 19.64
CA THR A 24 -16.66 -0.60 18.85
C THR A 24 -15.63 -0.46 17.71
N PHE A 25 -14.69 -1.38 17.66
CA PHE A 25 -13.73 -1.44 16.56
C PHE A 25 -14.42 -1.83 15.24
N GLY A 26 -14.07 -1.13 14.18
CA GLY A 26 -14.47 -1.50 12.82
C GLY A 26 -13.65 -2.67 12.28
N PHE A 27 -13.76 -2.93 10.98
CA PHE A 27 -13.06 -4.02 10.31
C PHE A 27 -11.52 -3.93 10.49
N CYS A 28 -10.95 -2.74 10.47
CA CYS A 28 -9.51 -2.51 10.67
C CYS A 28 -9.00 -2.81 12.09
N ARG A 29 -9.90 -2.95 13.06
CA ARG A 29 -9.60 -3.18 14.51
C ARG A 29 -8.80 -2.07 15.19
N CYS A 30 -8.75 -0.88 14.60
CA CYS A 30 -7.94 0.24 15.10
C CYS A 30 -8.78 1.33 15.75
N PRO A 31 -8.21 2.08 16.72
CA PRO A 31 -8.78 3.30 17.27
C PRO A 31 -8.64 4.47 16.26
N ARG A 32 -9.16 5.66 16.63
CA ARG A 32 -8.98 6.89 15.84
C ARG A 32 -7.56 7.41 15.91
N THR A 33 -6.94 7.30 17.09
CA THR A 33 -5.51 7.62 17.30
C THR A 33 -4.65 6.64 16.48
N PRO A 34 -3.68 7.13 15.69
CA PRO A 34 -2.82 6.27 14.92
C PRO A 34 -2.06 5.26 15.77
N VAL A 35 -2.06 4.01 15.34
CA VAL A 35 -1.19 2.97 15.87
C VAL A 35 -0.10 2.72 14.84
N VAL A 36 1.15 2.95 15.22
CA VAL A 36 2.32 2.79 14.36
C VAL A 36 3.19 1.66 14.89
N ALA A 37 3.56 0.75 14.01
CA ALA A 37 4.35 -0.43 14.35
C ALA A 37 5.86 -0.22 14.16
N ARG A 38 6.23 0.65 13.22
CA ARG A 38 7.63 0.99 12.94
C ARG A 38 7.73 2.27 12.12
N ALA A 39 8.83 3.02 12.33
CA ALA A 39 9.23 4.13 11.48
C ALA A 39 10.74 4.03 11.16
N MET A 40 11.09 3.94 9.88
CA MET A 40 12.47 3.65 9.47
C MET A 40 12.78 4.15 8.06
N LEU A 41 14.08 4.23 7.73
CA LEU A 41 14.52 4.32 6.34
C LEU A 41 14.42 2.92 5.71
N HIS A 42 13.41 2.72 4.87
CA HIS A 42 13.17 1.47 4.16
C HIS A 42 13.81 1.52 2.77
N ARG A 43 14.55 0.47 2.39
CA ARG A 43 15.34 0.45 1.17
C ARG A 43 14.84 -0.54 0.12
N TRP A 44 13.70 -1.15 0.37
CA TRP A 44 13.16 -2.26 -0.42
C TRP A 44 11.82 -1.94 -1.10
N GLU A 45 11.47 -0.66 -1.20
CA GLU A 45 10.42 -0.21 -2.13
C GLU A 45 11.02 -0.09 -3.54
N GLU A 46 10.22 0.23 -4.53
CA GLU A 46 10.67 0.46 -5.89
C GLU A 46 11.89 1.40 -5.95
N PRO A 47 12.83 1.17 -6.88
CA PRO A 47 14.08 1.95 -6.96
C PRO A 47 13.87 3.46 -6.98
N CYS A 48 12.81 3.94 -7.67
CA CYS A 48 12.46 5.36 -7.75
C CYS A 48 11.87 5.94 -6.44
N ILE A 49 11.52 5.08 -5.47
CA ILE A 49 11.01 5.45 -4.15
C ILE A 49 12.09 5.37 -3.09
N SER A 50 12.81 4.25 -3.01
CA SER A 50 13.84 4.01 -2.01
C SER A 50 15.17 4.70 -2.30
N GLY A 51 15.60 4.71 -3.56
CA GLY A 51 16.90 5.26 -3.94
C GLY A 51 18.06 4.73 -3.08
N LYS A 52 19.08 5.57 -2.88
CA LYS A 52 20.26 5.19 -2.09
C LYS A 52 20.06 5.37 -0.57
N ASN A 53 19.30 6.36 -0.17
CA ASN A 53 19.15 6.72 1.25
C ASN A 53 17.98 5.99 1.93
N GLY A 54 17.02 5.51 1.16
CA GLY A 54 15.81 4.86 1.64
C GLY A 54 14.60 5.80 1.66
N SER A 55 13.44 5.17 1.65
CA SER A 55 12.14 5.79 1.87
C SER A 55 11.88 5.94 3.37
N GLY A 56 11.41 7.07 3.83
CA GLY A 56 11.02 7.31 5.22
C GLY A 56 9.67 6.64 5.52
N ALA A 57 9.69 5.32 5.70
CA ALA A 57 8.49 4.52 5.85
C ALA A 57 7.93 4.58 7.27
N VAL A 58 6.61 4.84 7.36
CA VAL A 58 5.80 4.78 8.59
C VAL A 58 4.76 3.68 8.42
N PHE A 59 4.93 2.59 9.15
CA PHE A 59 4.06 1.41 9.07
C PHE A 59 2.90 1.54 10.06
N PHE A 60 1.70 1.78 9.54
CA PHE A 60 0.49 1.85 10.36
C PHE A 60 -0.04 0.44 10.65
N ALA A 61 -0.53 0.24 11.87
CA ALA A 61 -1.20 -0.98 12.27
C ALA A 61 -2.68 -0.97 11.86
N GLY A 62 -3.23 -2.18 11.67
CA GLY A 62 -4.57 -2.40 11.13
C GLY A 62 -4.62 -2.30 9.62
N CYS A 63 -5.70 -2.83 9.04
CA CYS A 63 -5.89 -2.80 7.59
C CYS A 63 -7.38 -2.98 7.25
N ASN A 64 -7.83 -2.27 6.23
CA ASN A 64 -9.19 -2.41 5.71
C ASN A 64 -9.38 -3.61 4.77
N LEU A 65 -8.31 -4.33 4.39
CA LEU A 65 -8.38 -5.60 3.62
C LEU A 65 -8.13 -6.83 4.48
N ARG A 66 -7.04 -6.85 5.27
CA ARG A 66 -6.64 -7.98 6.09
C ARG A 66 -6.49 -9.26 5.26
N CYS A 67 -5.70 -9.18 4.18
CA CYS A 67 -5.41 -10.33 3.32
C CYS A 67 -4.86 -11.51 4.12
N VAL A 68 -5.32 -12.73 3.84
CA VAL A 68 -4.89 -13.95 4.55
C VAL A 68 -3.41 -14.25 4.38
N PHE A 69 -2.80 -13.79 3.28
CA PHE A 69 -1.37 -13.96 2.94
C PHE A 69 -0.50 -12.72 3.21
N CYS A 70 -0.96 -11.79 4.05
CA CYS A 70 -0.27 -10.53 4.25
C CYS A 70 1.12 -10.72 4.87
N GLN A 71 2.19 -10.24 4.22
CA GLN A 71 3.55 -10.23 4.78
C GLN A 71 3.58 -9.46 6.12
N ASN A 72 2.81 -8.39 6.22
CA ASN A 72 2.68 -7.55 7.41
C ASN A 72 1.56 -8.05 8.34
N TYR A 73 1.32 -9.36 8.44
CA TYR A 73 0.18 -9.94 9.16
C TYR A 73 0.11 -9.51 10.63
N GLU A 74 1.26 -9.43 11.32
CA GLU A 74 1.34 -9.05 12.72
C GLU A 74 0.79 -7.64 12.98
N ILE A 75 1.02 -6.73 12.06
CA ILE A 75 0.53 -5.35 12.18
C ILE A 75 -0.84 -5.16 11.51
N SER A 76 -1.09 -5.80 10.37
CA SER A 76 -2.32 -5.60 9.60
C SER A 76 -3.54 -6.27 10.22
N SER A 77 -3.37 -7.45 10.83
CA SER A 77 -4.45 -8.26 11.40
C SER A 77 -4.42 -8.36 12.92
N LYS A 78 -3.23 -8.43 13.54
CA LYS A 78 -3.08 -8.47 15.00
C LYS A 78 -2.96 -7.08 15.64
N VAL A 79 -2.80 -6.03 14.82
CA VAL A 79 -2.73 -4.62 15.28
C VAL A 79 -1.60 -4.40 16.30
N GLN A 80 -0.45 -5.04 16.08
CA GLN A 80 0.75 -4.78 16.88
C GLN A 80 1.29 -3.39 16.54
N GLY A 81 1.58 -2.58 17.57
CA GLY A 81 2.08 -1.23 17.40
C GLY A 81 1.85 -0.38 18.65
N LYS A 82 2.27 0.87 18.56
CA LYS A 82 2.14 1.86 19.64
C LYS A 82 1.20 2.98 19.19
N GLU A 83 0.26 3.35 20.05
CA GLU A 83 -0.56 4.55 19.86
C GLU A 83 0.32 5.80 19.96
N ILE A 84 0.18 6.70 18.99
CA ILE A 84 0.91 7.97 18.97
C ILE A 84 -0.03 9.13 18.68
N SER A 85 0.30 10.31 19.20
CA SER A 85 -0.42 11.53 18.85
C SER A 85 -0.09 12.00 17.43
N VAL A 86 -0.89 12.91 16.91
CA VAL A 86 -0.62 13.58 15.63
C VAL A 86 0.69 14.36 15.67
N GLU A 87 1.00 15.00 16.81
CA GLU A 87 2.25 15.73 17.05
C GLU A 87 3.45 14.78 16.94
N ARG A 88 3.36 13.58 17.57
CA ARG A 88 4.43 12.59 17.47
C ARG A 88 4.59 12.08 16.04
N LEU A 89 3.51 11.92 15.30
CA LEU A 89 3.55 11.53 13.88
C LEU A 89 4.30 12.58 13.04
N LYS A 90 4.08 13.88 13.28
CA LYS A 90 4.84 14.97 12.64
C LYS A 90 6.33 14.91 12.99
N GLU A 91 6.66 14.70 14.26
CA GLU A 91 8.06 14.56 14.71
C GLU A 91 8.76 13.39 13.98
N ILE A 92 8.10 12.25 13.84
CA ILE A 92 8.62 11.09 13.10
C ILE A 92 8.94 11.46 11.65
N TYR A 93 8.07 12.22 10.96
CA TYR A 93 8.37 12.68 9.60
C TYR A 93 9.66 13.49 9.55
N HIS A 94 9.81 14.46 10.45
CA HIS A 94 11.01 15.31 10.50
C HIS A 94 12.27 14.52 10.89
N GLU A 95 12.17 13.55 11.80
CA GLU A 95 13.28 12.66 12.16
C GLU A 95 13.76 11.82 10.96
N LEU A 96 12.83 11.27 10.18
CA LEU A 96 13.14 10.50 8.97
C LEU A 96 13.77 11.38 7.88
N ILE A 97 13.25 12.59 7.68
CA ILE A 97 13.81 13.59 6.76
C ILE A 97 15.22 13.99 7.18
N ALA A 98 15.45 14.26 8.48
CA ALA A 98 16.78 14.59 9.01
C ALA A 98 17.80 13.45 8.84
N ARG A 99 17.33 12.20 8.76
CA ARG A 99 18.16 11.02 8.45
C ARG A 99 18.40 10.81 6.95
N GLY A 100 17.87 11.69 6.09
CA GLY A 100 18.08 11.71 4.65
C GLY A 100 17.06 10.93 3.83
N ALA A 101 15.86 10.68 4.36
CA ALA A 101 14.77 10.05 3.60
C ALA A 101 14.48 10.81 2.30
N HIS A 102 14.33 10.09 1.19
CA HIS A 102 13.95 10.69 -0.10
C HIS A 102 12.50 11.17 -0.13
N ASN A 103 11.65 10.57 0.69
CA ASN A 103 10.22 10.84 0.80
C ASN A 103 9.72 10.39 2.18
N ILE A 104 8.47 10.73 2.52
CA ILE A 104 7.74 10.14 3.65
C ILE A 104 6.70 9.17 3.08
N ASN A 105 6.86 7.89 3.40
CA ASN A 105 6.04 6.81 2.87
C ASN A 105 5.07 6.30 3.95
N LEU A 106 3.79 6.59 3.76
CA LEU A 106 2.70 6.21 4.64
C LEU A 106 2.19 4.82 4.23
N VAL A 107 2.60 3.77 4.95
CA VAL A 107 2.26 2.39 4.60
C VAL A 107 0.94 1.98 5.23
N THR A 108 -0.05 1.66 4.40
CA THR A 108 -1.43 1.29 4.77
C THR A 108 -2.17 2.40 5.54
N PRO A 109 -2.24 3.63 5.02
CA PRO A 109 -2.74 4.79 5.76
C PRO A 109 -4.27 4.95 5.70
N GLY A 110 -4.98 4.27 4.81
CA GLY A 110 -6.36 4.58 4.37
C GLY A 110 -7.43 4.62 5.48
N HIS A 111 -7.19 4.00 6.62
CA HIS A 111 -8.11 4.01 7.76
C HIS A 111 -7.77 5.07 8.83
N TYR A 112 -6.75 5.90 8.58
CA TYR A 112 -6.30 7.02 9.42
C TYR A 112 -6.33 8.38 8.71
N THR A 113 -7.18 8.54 7.72
CA THR A 113 -7.26 9.76 6.87
C THR A 113 -7.33 11.04 7.70
N GLU A 114 -8.12 11.09 8.78
CA GLU A 114 -8.23 12.27 9.66
C GLU A 114 -6.89 12.62 10.33
N ALA A 115 -6.20 11.63 10.88
CA ALA A 115 -4.92 11.85 11.55
C ALA A 115 -3.82 12.25 10.56
N ILE A 116 -3.83 11.67 9.35
CA ILE A 116 -2.90 12.01 8.28
C ILE A 116 -3.12 13.46 7.82
N LEU A 117 -4.37 13.86 7.60
CA LEU A 117 -4.69 15.25 7.24
C LEU A 117 -4.20 16.24 8.30
N ALA A 118 -4.39 15.91 9.57
CA ALA A 118 -3.92 16.73 10.69
C ALA A 118 -2.39 16.74 10.81
N SER A 119 -1.71 15.64 10.43
CA SER A 119 -0.25 15.57 10.47
C SER A 119 0.45 16.25 9.29
N LEU A 120 -0.26 16.48 8.20
CA LEU A 120 0.22 17.15 6.99
C LEU A 120 -0.37 18.56 6.87
N ASP A 121 -0.57 19.26 7.99
CA ASP A 121 -1.07 20.65 8.02
C ASP A 121 -0.08 21.64 7.37
N GLU A 122 1.23 21.36 7.46
CA GLU A 122 2.29 22.09 6.78
C GLU A 122 2.94 21.22 5.67
N PRO A 123 3.41 21.83 4.56
CA PRO A 123 4.14 21.11 3.53
C PRO A 123 5.46 20.55 4.05
N LEU A 124 5.76 19.29 3.70
CA LEU A 124 7.07 18.69 3.96
C LEU A 124 8.06 19.04 2.82
N PRO A 125 9.38 19.11 3.10
CA PRO A 125 10.42 19.41 2.09
C PRO A 125 10.71 18.23 1.14
N VAL A 126 10.07 17.09 1.34
CA VAL A 126 10.16 15.90 0.50
C VAL A 126 8.76 15.42 0.09
N PRO A 127 8.59 14.68 -1.01
CA PRO A 127 7.30 14.13 -1.39
C PRO A 127 6.70 13.23 -0.31
N VAL A 128 5.37 13.24 -0.20
CA VAL A 128 4.63 12.25 0.61
C VAL A 128 4.11 11.16 -0.33
N VAL A 129 4.43 9.92 0.02
CA VAL A 129 3.97 8.69 -0.66
C VAL A 129 2.80 8.09 0.12
N TYR A 130 1.70 7.84 -0.57
CA TYR A 130 0.54 7.12 -0.03
C TYR A 130 0.59 5.68 -0.55
N ASN A 131 1.11 4.78 0.29
CA ASN A 131 1.31 3.37 -0.03
C ASN A 131 0.11 2.56 0.44
N SER A 132 -0.74 2.17 -0.48
CA SER A 132 -2.03 1.58 -0.18
C SER A 132 -2.22 0.19 -0.80
N ASN A 133 -3.21 -0.52 -0.29
CA ASN A 133 -3.64 -1.80 -0.85
C ASN A 133 -4.65 -1.65 -2.01
N GLY A 134 -4.86 -0.43 -2.51
CA GLY A 134 -5.78 -0.10 -3.59
C GLY A 134 -7.27 0.00 -3.17
N TYR A 135 -7.67 -0.58 -2.05
CA TYR A 135 -9.07 -0.57 -1.59
C TYR A 135 -9.37 0.72 -0.82
N ASP A 136 -9.35 1.85 -1.52
CA ASP A 136 -9.43 3.19 -0.96
C ASP A 136 -10.78 3.88 -1.22
N SER A 137 -11.12 4.79 -0.32
CA SER A 137 -12.32 5.62 -0.41
C SER A 137 -12.04 6.85 -1.27
N LEU A 138 -12.83 7.11 -2.31
CA LEU A 138 -12.73 8.35 -3.10
C LEU A 138 -12.89 9.59 -2.21
N ASP A 139 -13.78 9.58 -1.23
CA ASP A 139 -13.96 10.70 -0.28
C ASP A 139 -12.66 10.99 0.48
N SER A 140 -11.93 9.94 0.89
CA SER A 140 -10.64 10.08 1.58
C SER A 140 -9.56 10.60 0.64
N LEU A 141 -9.49 10.09 -0.58
CA LEU A 141 -8.55 10.55 -1.60
C LEU A 141 -8.77 12.02 -1.97
N HIS A 142 -10.02 12.44 -2.19
CA HIS A 142 -10.37 13.84 -2.45
C HIS A 142 -9.89 14.78 -1.33
N ARG A 143 -10.02 14.35 -0.08
CA ARG A 143 -9.59 15.15 1.08
C ARG A 143 -8.07 15.25 1.20
N LEU A 144 -7.34 14.25 0.69
CA LEU A 144 -5.88 14.20 0.66
C LEU A 144 -5.28 14.93 -0.55
N GLU A 145 -6.11 15.42 -1.49
CA GLU A 145 -5.66 16.12 -2.70
C GLU A 145 -4.71 17.28 -2.37
N GLY A 146 -3.61 17.35 -3.11
CA GLY A 146 -2.55 18.35 -2.93
C GLY A 146 -1.55 18.04 -1.81
N LYS A 147 -1.88 17.15 -0.87
CA LYS A 147 -0.98 16.74 0.22
C LYS A 147 -0.11 15.54 -0.17
N ILE A 148 -0.64 14.64 -0.97
CA ILE A 148 0.06 13.48 -1.50
C ILE A 148 0.65 13.84 -2.86
N LYS A 149 1.89 13.44 -3.11
CA LYS A 149 2.58 13.63 -4.38
C LYS A 149 2.78 12.34 -5.15
N ILE A 150 2.90 11.23 -4.45
CA ILE A 150 3.14 9.92 -5.03
C ILE A 150 2.10 8.96 -4.45
N TYR A 151 1.40 8.27 -5.32
CA TYR A 151 0.53 7.18 -4.95
C TYR A 151 1.17 5.85 -5.34
N LEU A 152 1.15 4.90 -4.40
CA LEU A 152 1.72 3.56 -4.56
C LEU A 152 0.63 2.52 -4.24
N PRO A 153 -0.45 2.44 -5.06
CA PRO A 153 -1.52 1.47 -4.86
C PRO A 153 -1.16 0.08 -5.36
N ASP A 154 -1.64 -0.94 -4.66
CA ASP A 154 -1.69 -2.28 -5.20
C ASP A 154 -2.97 -2.48 -6.03
N LEU A 155 -2.88 -3.10 -7.19
CA LEU A 155 -4.00 -3.71 -7.91
C LEU A 155 -3.87 -5.24 -7.83
N LYS A 156 -4.40 -5.81 -6.72
CA LYS A 156 -4.18 -7.22 -6.37
C LYS A 156 -5.01 -8.19 -7.18
N TYR A 157 -6.23 -7.81 -7.51
CA TYR A 157 -7.21 -8.69 -8.12
C TYR A 157 -7.94 -8.00 -9.25
N SER A 158 -8.15 -8.76 -10.34
CA SER A 158 -9.13 -8.48 -11.39
C SER A 158 -10.42 -9.26 -11.18
N ASP A 159 -10.43 -10.19 -10.21
CA ASP A 159 -11.55 -11.08 -9.90
C ASP A 159 -12.02 -10.86 -8.46
N ASN A 160 -13.25 -10.38 -8.31
CA ASN A 160 -13.85 -10.11 -7.00
C ASN A 160 -14.11 -11.39 -6.18
N ALA A 161 -14.22 -12.57 -6.82
CA ALA A 161 -14.33 -13.82 -6.08
C ALA A 161 -13.01 -14.16 -5.37
N LEU A 162 -11.86 -13.93 -6.01
CA LEU A 162 -10.54 -14.04 -5.38
C LEU A 162 -10.35 -12.99 -4.28
N ALA A 163 -10.75 -11.75 -4.56
CA ALA A 163 -10.66 -10.66 -3.60
C ALA A 163 -11.50 -10.91 -2.34
N LEU A 164 -12.70 -11.44 -2.51
CA LEU A 164 -13.55 -11.87 -1.38
C LEU A 164 -12.88 -13.01 -0.61
N LYS A 165 -12.39 -14.03 -1.33
CA LYS A 165 -11.78 -15.23 -0.75
C LYS A 165 -10.54 -14.91 0.07
N TYR A 166 -9.63 -14.09 -0.45
CA TYR A 166 -8.31 -13.86 0.17
C TYR A 166 -8.20 -12.53 0.93
N SER A 167 -9.11 -11.58 0.69
CA SER A 167 -9.00 -10.21 1.25
C SER A 167 -10.33 -9.62 1.73
N HIS A 168 -11.39 -10.44 1.82
CA HIS A 168 -12.70 -10.01 2.34
C HIS A 168 -13.30 -8.80 1.60
N ALA A 169 -13.00 -8.60 0.32
CA ALA A 169 -13.41 -7.44 -0.48
C ALA A 169 -14.20 -7.89 -1.71
N PRO A 170 -15.56 -7.91 -1.64
CA PRO A 170 -16.39 -8.44 -2.74
C PRO A 170 -16.46 -7.53 -3.97
N ASP A 171 -16.03 -6.29 -3.86
CA ASP A 171 -16.07 -5.21 -4.84
C ASP A 171 -14.67 -4.57 -5.02
N TYR A 172 -13.62 -5.40 -4.87
CA TYR A 172 -12.25 -4.89 -4.87
C TYR A 172 -11.86 -4.23 -6.19
N PHE A 173 -12.15 -4.91 -7.31
CA PHE A 173 -11.64 -4.48 -8.61
C PHE A 173 -12.18 -3.10 -8.99
N GLU A 174 -13.49 -2.91 -8.92
CA GLU A 174 -14.13 -1.63 -9.25
C GLU A 174 -13.70 -0.53 -8.28
N THR A 175 -13.55 -0.85 -7.00
CA THR A 175 -13.10 0.11 -5.99
C THR A 175 -11.65 0.51 -6.20
N ALA A 176 -10.76 -0.46 -6.46
CA ALA A 176 -9.33 -0.20 -6.63
C ALA A 176 -9.04 0.56 -7.94
N THR A 177 -9.70 0.20 -9.03
CA THR A 177 -9.55 0.90 -10.31
C THR A 177 -10.06 2.33 -10.22
N ALA A 178 -11.22 2.58 -9.63
CA ALA A 178 -11.71 3.94 -9.39
C ALA A 178 -10.78 4.76 -8.47
N ALA A 179 -10.17 4.13 -7.48
CA ALA A 179 -9.19 4.79 -6.61
C ALA A 179 -7.91 5.16 -7.40
N ILE A 180 -7.40 4.26 -8.23
CA ILE A 180 -6.22 4.49 -9.08
C ILE A 180 -6.50 5.62 -10.08
N ASP A 181 -7.69 5.66 -10.69
CA ASP A 181 -8.11 6.76 -11.58
C ASP A 181 -8.10 8.11 -10.86
N GLU A 182 -8.62 8.14 -9.64
CA GLU A 182 -8.60 9.36 -8.83
C GLU A 182 -7.17 9.77 -8.44
N MET A 183 -6.31 8.83 -8.08
CA MET A 183 -4.90 9.08 -7.78
C MET A 183 -4.18 9.66 -9.01
N PHE A 184 -4.42 9.11 -10.20
CA PHE A 184 -3.87 9.63 -11.45
C PHE A 184 -4.45 11.00 -11.80
N ARG A 185 -5.76 11.23 -11.60
CA ARG A 185 -6.36 12.55 -11.77
C ARG A 185 -5.67 13.61 -10.93
N GLN A 186 -5.26 13.28 -9.71
CA GLN A 186 -4.62 14.23 -8.79
C GLN A 186 -3.17 14.53 -9.14
N THR A 187 -2.42 13.56 -9.65
CA THR A 187 -0.98 13.69 -9.89
C THR A 187 -0.62 13.94 -11.35
N GLY A 188 -1.46 13.49 -12.28
CA GLY A 188 -1.15 13.43 -13.71
C GLY A 188 -0.03 12.43 -14.01
N PRO A 189 0.57 12.49 -15.23
CA PRO A 189 1.71 11.68 -15.61
C PRO A 189 2.87 11.75 -14.62
N TYR A 190 3.55 10.61 -14.42
CA TYR A 190 4.63 10.55 -13.46
C TYR A 190 5.80 11.45 -13.84
N ARG A 191 6.52 11.95 -12.85
CA ARG A 191 7.69 12.82 -13.01
C ARG A 191 8.81 12.38 -12.10
N MET A 192 9.98 12.16 -12.68
CA MET A 192 11.21 11.87 -11.96
C MET A 192 12.13 13.09 -11.98
N ASP A 193 13.02 13.18 -10.98
CA ASP A 193 14.12 14.12 -11.03
C ASP A 193 15.32 13.55 -11.82
N ASP A 194 16.38 14.36 -11.96
CA ASP A 194 17.61 14.02 -12.70
C ASP A 194 18.34 12.80 -12.10
N SER A 195 18.05 12.42 -10.87
CA SER A 195 18.62 11.24 -10.21
C SER A 195 17.75 9.98 -10.33
N GLY A 196 16.60 10.06 -11.02
CA GLY A 196 15.66 8.97 -11.19
C GLY A 196 14.72 8.77 -9.99
N MET A 197 14.64 9.74 -9.07
CA MET A 197 13.71 9.67 -7.94
C MET A 197 12.34 10.22 -8.33
N LEU A 198 11.28 9.50 -8.02
CA LEU A 198 9.91 9.90 -8.30
C LEU A 198 9.53 11.13 -7.47
N GLN A 199 9.06 12.18 -8.13
CA GLN A 199 8.62 13.43 -7.52
C GLN A 199 7.10 13.56 -7.46
N SER A 200 6.40 12.98 -8.44
CA SER A 200 4.94 12.88 -8.45
C SER A 200 4.48 11.79 -9.41
N GLY A 201 3.31 11.23 -9.18
CA GLY A 201 2.70 10.23 -10.07
C GLY A 201 2.15 9.02 -9.32
N VAL A 202 1.78 8.02 -10.11
CA VAL A 202 1.23 6.75 -9.61
C VAL A 202 2.15 5.60 -10.00
N VAL A 203 2.46 4.73 -9.05
CA VAL A 203 3.11 3.44 -9.29
C VAL A 203 2.11 2.34 -8.90
N VAL A 204 1.51 1.68 -9.87
CA VAL A 204 0.59 0.57 -9.61
C VAL A 204 1.39 -0.70 -9.42
N ARG A 205 1.19 -1.38 -8.28
CA ARG A 205 1.87 -2.63 -7.97
C ARG A 205 0.95 -3.82 -8.14
N HIS A 206 1.46 -4.91 -8.69
CA HIS A 206 0.76 -6.18 -8.77
C HIS A 206 1.61 -7.33 -8.26
N LEU A 207 1.13 -8.02 -7.21
CA LEU A 207 1.77 -9.22 -6.66
C LEU A 207 1.17 -10.46 -7.33
N ILE A 208 2.03 -11.24 -7.99
CA ILE A 208 1.63 -12.55 -8.55
C ILE A 208 1.36 -13.51 -7.39
N LEU A 209 0.17 -14.13 -7.38
CA LEU A 209 -0.20 -15.17 -6.43
C LEU A 209 -0.08 -16.56 -7.08
N PRO A 210 0.41 -17.58 -6.34
CA PRO A 210 0.57 -18.92 -6.87
C PRO A 210 -0.76 -19.48 -7.36
N GLY A 211 -0.78 -20.01 -8.57
CA GLY A 211 -1.98 -20.59 -9.20
C GLY A 211 -3.02 -19.58 -9.69
N GLN A 212 -2.72 -18.27 -9.62
CA GLN A 212 -3.68 -17.21 -10.00
C GLN A 212 -3.19 -16.41 -11.23
N ILE A 213 -2.60 -17.08 -12.21
CA ILE A 213 -1.98 -16.45 -13.38
C ILE A 213 -3.00 -15.65 -14.19
N ASP A 214 -4.18 -16.21 -14.47
CA ASP A 214 -5.24 -15.51 -15.19
C ASP A 214 -5.66 -14.19 -14.54
N ASN A 215 -5.57 -14.11 -13.20
CA ASN A 215 -5.79 -12.85 -12.47
C ASN A 215 -4.73 -11.81 -12.85
N SER A 216 -3.45 -12.21 -12.89
CA SER A 216 -2.34 -11.32 -13.23
C SER A 216 -2.44 -10.84 -14.68
N LEU A 217 -2.75 -11.74 -15.62
CA LEU A 217 -2.91 -11.36 -17.04
C LEU A 217 -4.03 -10.31 -17.21
N ARG A 218 -5.18 -10.51 -16.56
CA ARG A 218 -6.29 -9.53 -16.62
C ARG A 218 -5.97 -8.21 -15.93
N VAL A 219 -5.12 -8.19 -14.89
CA VAL A 219 -4.63 -6.94 -14.29
C VAL A 219 -3.75 -6.19 -15.29
N ILE A 220 -2.81 -6.88 -15.96
CA ILE A 220 -1.97 -6.31 -17.02
C ILE A 220 -2.83 -5.76 -18.15
N ASP A 221 -3.82 -6.53 -18.62
CA ASP A 221 -4.75 -6.08 -19.67
C ASP A 221 -5.49 -4.79 -19.27
N HIS A 222 -5.96 -4.72 -18.03
CA HIS A 222 -6.66 -3.52 -17.56
C HIS A 222 -5.75 -2.30 -17.60
N ILE A 223 -4.53 -2.40 -17.05
CA ILE A 223 -3.56 -1.30 -17.05
C ILE A 223 -3.18 -0.90 -18.49
N ALA A 224 -2.89 -1.89 -19.35
CA ALA A 224 -2.50 -1.69 -20.75
C ALA A 224 -3.57 -0.98 -21.59
N HIS A 225 -4.86 -1.23 -21.30
CA HIS A 225 -5.96 -0.61 -22.04
C HIS A 225 -6.39 0.75 -21.45
N HIS A 226 -6.09 1.00 -20.18
CA HIS A 226 -6.60 2.16 -19.48
C HIS A 226 -5.62 3.34 -19.45
N PHE A 227 -4.31 3.07 -19.37
CA PHE A 227 -3.27 4.08 -19.32
C PHE A 227 -2.42 4.08 -20.58
N GLN A 228 -1.85 5.24 -20.92
CA GLN A 228 -0.92 5.38 -22.01
C GLN A 228 0.53 5.31 -21.49
N PRO A 229 1.53 4.93 -22.32
CA PRO A 229 2.94 5.08 -21.96
C PRO A 229 3.24 6.50 -21.44
N GLY A 230 3.95 6.58 -20.32
CA GLY A 230 4.24 7.83 -19.62
C GLY A 230 3.21 8.29 -18.59
N ASP A 231 2.02 7.67 -18.50
CA ASP A 231 1.00 8.03 -17.52
C ASP A 231 1.37 7.56 -16.12
N ILE A 232 1.63 6.27 -15.98
CA ILE A 232 1.93 5.61 -14.69
C ILE A 232 3.14 4.69 -14.81
N LEU A 233 3.67 4.27 -13.66
CA LEU A 233 4.63 3.17 -13.58
C LEU A 233 3.89 1.90 -13.13
N PHE A 234 4.25 0.76 -13.70
CA PHE A 234 3.71 -0.54 -13.30
C PHE A 234 4.80 -1.41 -12.67
N SER A 235 4.59 -1.92 -11.46
CA SER A 235 5.53 -2.78 -10.75
C SER A 235 4.98 -4.19 -10.61
N LEU A 236 5.58 -5.14 -11.33
CA LEU A 236 5.26 -6.57 -11.25
C LEU A 236 6.10 -7.21 -10.14
N MET A 237 5.42 -7.70 -9.09
CA MET A 237 6.07 -8.23 -7.90
C MET A 237 6.08 -9.75 -7.88
N ARG A 238 7.29 -10.35 -7.69
CA ARG A 238 7.52 -11.78 -7.48
C ARG A 238 7.65 -12.17 -6.01
N GLN A 239 7.65 -11.23 -5.10
CA GLN A 239 8.03 -11.40 -3.69
C GLN A 239 7.06 -12.21 -2.82
N TYR A 240 6.15 -13.00 -3.42
CA TYR A 240 5.22 -13.82 -2.64
C TYR A 240 5.96 -14.92 -1.87
N VAL A 241 5.78 -14.92 -0.54
CA VAL A 241 6.15 -16.04 0.34
C VAL A 241 4.93 -16.46 1.15
N PRO A 242 4.72 -17.77 1.42
CA PRO A 242 3.65 -18.24 2.27
C PRO A 242 3.75 -17.62 3.67
N HIS A 243 2.78 -16.77 4.04
CA HIS A 243 2.76 -16.08 5.33
C HIS A 243 1.33 -15.76 5.75
N GLY A 244 1.08 -15.53 7.06
CA GLY A 244 -0.24 -15.15 7.58
C GLY A 244 -1.16 -16.34 7.85
N GLU A 245 -2.48 -16.16 7.65
CA GLU A 245 -3.52 -17.17 7.91
C GLU A 245 -3.87 -17.98 6.66
N ILE A 246 -2.89 -18.70 6.11
CA ILE A 246 -3.05 -19.46 4.85
C ILE A 246 -3.40 -20.94 5.04
N ALA A 247 -3.58 -21.41 6.28
CA ALA A 247 -3.83 -22.84 6.57
C ALA A 247 -5.05 -23.41 5.83
N ASP A 248 -6.08 -22.59 5.64
CA ASP A 248 -7.31 -22.98 4.91
C ASP A 248 -7.21 -22.76 3.39
N PHE A 249 -6.05 -22.34 2.90
CA PHE A 249 -5.78 -22.00 1.50
C PHE A 249 -4.54 -22.74 0.98
N PRO A 250 -4.63 -24.07 0.77
CA PRO A 250 -3.46 -24.90 0.42
C PRO A 250 -2.77 -24.46 -0.88
N GLU A 251 -3.50 -23.84 -1.82
CA GLU A 251 -2.97 -23.26 -3.04
C GLU A 251 -1.99 -22.10 -2.79
N LEU A 252 -2.14 -21.38 -1.66
CA LEU A 252 -1.26 -20.31 -1.23
C LEU A 252 -0.06 -20.80 -0.40
N ASN A 253 -0.02 -22.08 -0.02
CA ASN A 253 1.07 -22.63 0.79
C ASN A 253 2.28 -23.09 -0.06
N ARG A 254 2.63 -22.31 -1.06
CA ARG A 254 3.81 -22.47 -1.91
C ARG A 254 4.22 -21.11 -2.51
N ARG A 255 5.43 -21.02 -2.99
CA ARG A 255 5.87 -19.87 -3.80
C ARG A 255 5.29 -19.95 -5.21
N VAL A 256 5.34 -18.84 -5.92
CA VAL A 256 5.14 -18.77 -7.37
C VAL A 256 6.27 -19.57 -8.03
N THR A 257 5.96 -20.44 -9.00
CA THR A 257 6.98 -21.18 -9.74
C THR A 257 7.64 -20.29 -10.81
N ASP A 258 8.80 -20.71 -11.31
CA ASP A 258 9.48 -19.99 -12.38
C ASP A 258 8.61 -19.93 -13.62
N GLU A 259 7.95 -21.04 -13.99
CA GLU A 259 7.07 -21.08 -15.16
C GLU A 259 5.85 -20.14 -15.02
N GLU A 260 5.28 -20.06 -13.79
CA GLU A 260 4.19 -19.12 -13.51
C GLU A 260 4.66 -17.66 -13.66
N TYR A 261 5.86 -17.35 -13.14
CA TYR A 261 6.42 -16.01 -13.20
C TYR A 261 6.79 -15.63 -14.65
N GLU A 262 7.56 -16.46 -15.33
CA GLU A 262 8.01 -16.23 -16.71
C GLU A 262 6.82 -16.00 -17.66
N LEU A 263 5.71 -16.75 -17.47
CA LEU A 263 4.50 -16.56 -18.25
C LEU A 263 3.91 -15.15 -18.06
N VAL A 264 3.79 -14.69 -16.82
CA VAL A 264 3.23 -13.36 -16.52
C VAL A 264 4.19 -12.24 -16.96
N GLU A 265 5.49 -12.42 -16.75
CA GLU A 265 6.52 -11.47 -17.14
C GLU A 265 6.57 -11.32 -18.68
N GLN A 266 6.57 -12.44 -19.42
CA GLN A 266 6.53 -12.40 -20.88
C GLN A 266 5.26 -11.71 -21.39
N TYR A 267 4.11 -11.99 -20.76
CA TYR A 267 2.86 -11.32 -21.10
C TYR A 267 2.92 -9.81 -20.88
N LEU A 268 3.57 -9.37 -19.77
CA LEU A 268 3.80 -7.96 -19.52
C LEU A 268 4.69 -7.34 -20.61
N PHE A 269 5.79 -7.99 -20.99
CA PHE A 269 6.70 -7.48 -22.03
C PHE A 269 6.09 -7.45 -23.42
N ASP A 270 5.11 -8.31 -23.71
CA ASP A 270 4.35 -8.30 -24.96
C ASP A 270 3.20 -7.27 -24.95
N SER A 271 2.92 -6.64 -23.79
CA SER A 271 1.88 -5.63 -23.62
C SER A 271 2.39 -4.22 -23.99
N PRO A 272 1.51 -3.22 -24.18
CA PRO A 272 1.91 -1.84 -24.42
C PRO A 272 2.39 -1.09 -23.14
N ILE A 273 2.56 -1.75 -22.01
CA ILE A 273 3.11 -1.14 -20.80
C ILE A 273 4.63 -1.04 -20.95
N GLU A 274 5.15 0.18 -21.09
CA GLU A 274 6.58 0.45 -21.34
C GLU A 274 7.35 0.84 -20.09
N ASP A 275 6.66 1.38 -19.06
CA ASP A 275 7.28 2.05 -17.92
C ASP A 275 7.01 1.28 -16.62
N GLY A 276 8.06 0.89 -15.91
CA GLY A 276 7.87 0.22 -14.62
C GLY A 276 9.04 -0.63 -14.17
N PHE A 277 8.72 -1.61 -13.33
CA PHE A 277 9.69 -2.48 -12.67
C PHE A 277 9.21 -3.92 -12.70
N VAL A 278 10.14 -4.84 -12.81
CA VAL A 278 9.95 -6.28 -12.55
C VAL A 278 10.91 -6.70 -11.45
N GLN A 279 10.47 -7.60 -10.58
CA GLN A 279 11.29 -8.08 -9.48
C GLN A 279 11.98 -9.40 -9.85
N ASP A 280 13.26 -9.52 -9.49
CA ASP A 280 14.05 -10.74 -9.63
C ASP A 280 13.65 -11.79 -8.57
N GLU A 281 14.11 -13.04 -8.77
CA GLU A 281 13.84 -14.18 -7.87
C GLU A 281 14.29 -13.92 -6.43
N GLU A 282 15.38 -13.20 -6.23
CA GLU A 282 15.93 -12.85 -4.91
C GLU A 282 14.96 -12.00 -4.06
N SER A 283 13.98 -11.34 -4.69
CA SER A 283 12.94 -10.55 -4.00
C SER A 283 12.01 -11.39 -3.13
N ALA A 284 11.87 -12.69 -3.39
CA ALA A 284 11.03 -13.61 -2.61
C ALA A 284 11.75 -14.08 -1.34
N SER A 285 12.07 -13.16 -0.43
CA SER A 285 12.75 -13.42 0.85
C SER A 285 12.01 -12.79 2.03
N GLU A 286 11.96 -13.51 3.15
CA GLU A 286 11.43 -12.97 4.43
C GLU A 286 12.33 -11.86 5.01
N GLU A 287 13.61 -11.76 4.57
CA GLU A 287 14.55 -10.73 5.02
C GLU A 287 14.10 -9.30 4.68
N PHE A 288 13.20 -9.14 3.71
CA PHE A 288 12.63 -7.85 3.32
C PHE A 288 11.43 -7.43 4.18
N ILE A 289 10.92 -8.33 5.04
CA ILE A 289 9.86 -8.01 5.98
C ILE A 289 10.49 -7.34 7.21
N PRO A 290 10.13 -6.08 7.54
CA PRO A 290 10.68 -5.43 8.71
C PRO A 290 10.28 -6.11 10.02
N ASP A 291 11.17 -6.13 11.00
CA ASP A 291 10.80 -6.45 12.37
C ASP A 291 9.90 -5.34 12.94
N PHE A 292 8.67 -5.66 13.32
CA PHE A 292 7.73 -4.69 13.87
C PHE A 292 7.89 -4.56 15.39
N ASP A 293 8.99 -3.93 15.81
CA ASP A 293 9.46 -3.81 17.19
C ASP A 293 9.21 -2.43 17.82
N ASN A 294 8.41 -1.60 17.15
CA ASN A 294 8.14 -0.20 17.49
C ASN A 294 9.36 0.72 17.39
N SER A 295 10.44 0.33 16.70
CA SER A 295 11.60 1.21 16.48
C SER A 295 11.20 2.48 15.74
N GLY A 296 11.67 3.63 16.22
CA GLY A 296 11.42 4.96 15.65
C GLY A 296 10.03 5.54 15.97
N VAL A 297 9.22 4.89 16.79
CA VAL A 297 7.84 5.30 17.13
C VAL A 297 7.77 6.07 18.45
#